data_9ac92216c2bbc0f9c2aad575c0dc9628
#
_entry.id   9ac92216c2bbc0f9c2aad575c0dc9628
#
_cell.length_a   1.000
_cell.length_b   1.000
_cell.length_c   1.000
_cell.angle_alpha   90.00
_cell.angle_beta   90.00
_cell.angle_gamma   90.00
#
_symmetry.space_group_name_H-M   'P 1'
#
loop_
_entity.id
_entity.type
_entity.pdbx_description
1 polymer ?
#
loop_
_entity_poly.entity_id
_entity_poly.type
_entity_poly.pdbx_seq_one_letter_code
_entity_poly.pdbx_strand_id
1 'polypeptide(L)'
;MKRGKNVKNASGKTSWKAGQSDIAEIKRIATSFLYEAVVENTSIPFAAHHPFFDSTWLLYEDQIVNIMDNEEAFLAICRKREEQIWKINEVELFFGLITKPFRLLFLKETKEFMTQKDFSESLKFVWTSCEDPNQDPYVDVDTIISWFYESDKNFLMGKEELAVFHQFPEEINIYRGVAVYRNPDGISWTMDSKTAEWFAHRFDTGKQHGYVRTGMIDKRHILAYFDERGEKEIVIDRNYLRDYR
;
A
#
# COMPACT_ATOMS: atom_id res chain seq x y z
N MET A 1 -21.19 0.44 -19.30
CA MET A 1 -21.35 0.61 -17.86
C MET A 1 -21.32 2.10 -17.49
N LYS A 2 -22.32 2.61 -16.78
CA LYS A 2 -22.37 4.03 -16.40
C LYS A 2 -21.40 4.24 -15.23
N ARG A 3 -20.31 4.98 -15.46
CA ARG A 3 -19.39 5.43 -14.41
C ARG A 3 -20.19 6.27 -13.39
N GLY A 4 -20.20 5.84 -12.13
CA GLY A 4 -20.69 6.66 -11.04
C GLY A 4 -19.91 7.97 -11.00
N LYS A 5 -20.60 9.08 -11.02
CA LYS A 5 -20.00 10.40 -10.91
C LYS A 5 -19.54 10.60 -9.47
N ASN A 6 -18.23 10.77 -9.27
CA ASN A 6 -17.67 11.26 -8.01
C ASN A 6 -18.43 12.53 -7.57
N VAL A 7 -19.14 12.46 -6.48
CA VAL A 7 -19.73 13.63 -5.82
C VAL A 7 -18.62 14.27 -4.99
N LYS A 8 -17.81 15.13 -5.62
CA LYS A 8 -16.95 16.06 -4.87
C LYS A 8 -17.85 17.12 -4.28
N ASN A 9 -17.87 17.25 -2.95
CA ASN A 9 -18.46 18.40 -2.29
C ASN A 9 -17.71 19.66 -2.73
N ALA A 10 -18.38 20.83 -2.73
CA ALA A 10 -17.86 22.12 -3.20
C ALA A 10 -16.57 22.61 -2.49
N SER A 11 -16.07 21.89 -1.49
CA SER A 11 -14.82 22.15 -0.75
C SER A 11 -13.65 21.22 -1.11
N GLY A 12 -13.84 20.26 -2.03
CA GLY A 12 -12.78 19.29 -2.41
C GLY A 12 -12.38 18.27 -1.32
N LYS A 13 -13.08 18.24 -0.18
CA LYS A 13 -12.80 17.29 0.91
C LYS A 13 -13.54 15.98 0.68
N THR A 14 -12.85 14.87 0.92
CA THR A 14 -13.45 13.53 0.95
C THR A 14 -14.53 13.49 2.03
N SER A 15 -15.73 13.03 1.69
CA SER A 15 -16.76 12.75 2.69
C SER A 15 -16.64 11.30 3.13
N TRP A 16 -16.16 11.08 4.35
CA TRP A 16 -16.06 9.75 4.94
C TRP A 16 -17.43 9.18 5.29
N LYS A 17 -17.57 7.85 5.27
CA LYS A 17 -18.78 7.18 5.78
C LYS A 17 -18.94 7.48 7.26
N ALA A 18 -20.13 7.91 7.65
CA ALA A 18 -20.48 8.10 9.05
C ALA A 18 -20.87 6.76 9.69
N GLY A 19 -20.34 6.48 10.87
CA GLY A 19 -20.67 5.31 11.68
C GLY A 19 -19.89 4.06 11.27
N GLN A 20 -20.23 3.39 10.19
CA GLN A 20 -19.60 2.17 9.72
C GLN A 20 -19.26 2.24 8.23
N SER A 21 -18.18 1.53 7.84
CA SER A 21 -17.83 1.33 6.44
C SER A 21 -18.89 0.49 5.73
N ASP A 22 -19.08 0.75 4.44
CA ASP A 22 -20.01 0.01 3.59
C ASP A 22 -19.37 -1.32 3.15
N ILE A 23 -19.40 -2.29 4.07
CA ILE A 23 -18.82 -3.62 3.84
C ILE A 23 -19.45 -4.32 2.64
N ALA A 24 -20.73 -4.08 2.36
CA ALA A 24 -21.41 -4.70 1.22
C ALA A 24 -20.84 -4.21 -0.11
N GLU A 25 -20.53 -2.90 -0.19
CA GLU A 25 -19.91 -2.32 -1.39
C GLU A 25 -18.45 -2.78 -1.54
N ILE A 26 -17.69 -2.84 -0.45
CA ILE A 26 -16.31 -3.36 -0.46
C ILE A 26 -16.27 -4.82 -0.92
N LYS A 27 -17.22 -5.66 -0.48
CA LYS A 27 -17.38 -7.06 -0.97
C LYS A 27 -17.63 -7.11 -2.46
N ARG A 28 -18.50 -6.24 -2.99
CA ARG A 28 -18.79 -6.19 -4.43
C ARG A 28 -17.56 -5.82 -5.25
N ILE A 29 -16.79 -4.83 -4.78
CA ILE A 29 -15.54 -4.43 -5.43
C ILE A 29 -14.52 -5.58 -5.37
N ALA A 30 -14.36 -6.24 -4.22
CA ALA A 30 -13.46 -7.39 -4.09
C ALA A 30 -13.88 -8.54 -5.04
N THR A 31 -15.17 -8.81 -5.16
CA THR A 31 -15.69 -9.82 -6.11
C THR A 31 -15.43 -9.42 -7.57
N SER A 32 -15.56 -8.12 -7.91
CA SER A 32 -15.21 -7.62 -9.24
C SER A 32 -13.70 -7.81 -9.53
N PHE A 33 -12.82 -7.50 -8.59
CA PHE A 33 -11.39 -7.74 -8.68
C PHE A 33 -11.05 -9.22 -8.88
N LEU A 34 -11.84 -10.13 -8.29
CA LEU A 34 -11.64 -11.57 -8.43
C LEU A 34 -11.98 -12.09 -9.83
N TYR A 35 -13.05 -11.59 -10.45
CA TYR A 35 -13.57 -12.14 -11.68
C TYR A 35 -13.26 -11.34 -12.95
N GLU A 36 -13.01 -10.03 -12.83
CA GLU A 36 -12.74 -9.17 -13.99
C GLU A 36 -11.25 -9.08 -14.34
N ALA A 37 -10.36 -9.42 -13.40
CA ALA A 37 -8.93 -9.47 -13.65
C ALA A 37 -8.54 -10.74 -14.41
N VAL A 38 -7.65 -10.58 -15.37
CA VAL A 38 -7.04 -11.72 -16.08
C VAL A 38 -5.83 -12.21 -15.30
N VAL A 39 -5.67 -13.53 -15.18
CA VAL A 39 -4.44 -14.12 -14.63
C VAL A 39 -3.33 -13.98 -15.66
N GLU A 40 -2.30 -13.22 -15.34
CA GLU A 40 -1.16 -13.02 -16.23
C GLU A 40 0.11 -13.67 -15.66
N ASN A 41 0.94 -14.22 -16.55
CA ASN A 41 2.29 -14.68 -16.18
C ASN A 41 3.19 -13.49 -15.89
N THR A 42 4.09 -13.65 -14.94
CA THR A 42 5.18 -12.69 -14.69
C THR A 42 6.50 -13.20 -15.28
N SER A 43 7.56 -12.39 -15.19
CA SER A 43 8.92 -12.84 -15.52
C SER A 43 9.49 -13.86 -14.54
N ILE A 44 8.86 -14.03 -13.38
CA ILE A 44 9.23 -15.04 -12.38
C ILE A 44 8.43 -16.32 -12.67
N PRO A 45 9.06 -17.47 -12.84
CA PRO A 45 8.37 -18.72 -13.09
C PRO A 45 7.30 -19.01 -12.02
N PHE A 46 6.11 -19.43 -12.44
CA PHE A 46 4.96 -19.77 -11.60
C PHE A 46 4.29 -18.59 -10.89
N ALA A 47 4.91 -17.41 -10.85
CA ALA A 47 4.26 -16.24 -10.27
C ALA A 47 3.19 -15.68 -11.20
N ALA A 48 2.03 -15.35 -10.63
CA ALA A 48 0.92 -14.73 -11.33
C ALA A 48 0.80 -13.24 -10.99
N HIS A 49 0.32 -12.46 -11.96
CA HIS A 49 -0.14 -11.10 -11.74
C HIS A 49 -1.67 -11.09 -11.74
N HIS A 50 -2.25 -11.14 -10.54
CA HIS A 50 -3.70 -11.15 -10.31
C HIS A 50 -4.01 -10.66 -8.88
N PRO A 51 -5.13 -9.95 -8.66
CA PRO A 51 -5.46 -9.41 -7.32
C PRO A 51 -5.60 -10.45 -6.21
N PHE A 52 -5.95 -11.69 -6.54
CA PHE A 52 -6.18 -12.76 -5.55
C PHE A 52 -5.23 -13.96 -5.65
N PHE A 53 -4.43 -14.01 -6.69
CA PHE A 53 -3.53 -15.15 -6.95
C PHE A 53 -2.12 -14.64 -7.22
N ASP A 54 -1.16 -15.11 -6.44
CA ASP A 54 0.27 -14.85 -6.61
C ASP A 54 1.00 -15.96 -7.37
N SER A 55 0.29 -17.07 -7.67
CA SER A 55 0.79 -18.19 -8.44
C SER A 55 -0.22 -18.63 -9.49
N THR A 56 0.29 -19.09 -10.65
CA THR A 56 -0.52 -19.77 -11.67
C THR A 56 -0.79 -21.24 -11.32
N TRP A 57 -0.08 -21.79 -10.32
CA TRP A 57 -0.24 -23.17 -9.87
C TRP A 57 -0.89 -23.19 -8.50
N LEU A 58 -2.10 -23.73 -8.43
CA LEU A 58 -2.90 -23.75 -7.21
C LEU A 58 -3.39 -25.17 -6.90
N LEU A 59 -3.74 -25.40 -5.63
CA LEU A 59 -4.31 -26.66 -5.17
C LEU A 59 -5.80 -26.73 -5.56
N TYR A 60 -6.16 -27.78 -6.31
CA TYR A 60 -7.53 -28.12 -6.68
C TYR A 60 -7.70 -29.64 -6.55
N GLU A 61 -8.70 -30.11 -5.78
CA GLU A 61 -8.98 -31.54 -5.56
C GLU A 61 -7.73 -32.39 -5.24
N ASP A 62 -6.94 -31.94 -4.27
CA ASP A 62 -5.69 -32.57 -3.81
C ASP A 62 -4.57 -32.65 -4.89
N GLN A 63 -4.71 -31.94 -5.99
CA GLN A 63 -3.70 -31.83 -7.05
C GLN A 63 -3.26 -30.38 -7.26
N ILE A 64 -1.99 -30.19 -7.60
CA ILE A 64 -1.51 -28.87 -8.02
C ILE A 64 -1.78 -28.75 -9.53
N VAL A 65 -2.59 -27.77 -9.91
CA VAL A 65 -2.99 -27.52 -11.29
C VAL A 65 -2.59 -26.12 -11.74
N ASN A 66 -2.29 -25.97 -13.02
CA ASN A 66 -2.12 -24.64 -13.61
C ASN A 66 -3.52 -24.07 -13.94
N ILE A 67 -3.90 -23.02 -13.23
CA ILE A 67 -5.24 -22.38 -13.40
C ILE A 67 -5.40 -21.65 -14.74
N MET A 68 -4.32 -21.39 -15.47
CA MET A 68 -4.39 -20.81 -16.82
C MET A 68 -4.80 -21.83 -17.89
N ASP A 69 -4.54 -23.11 -17.63
CA ASP A 69 -4.82 -24.22 -18.56
C ASP A 69 -6.04 -25.04 -18.12
N ASN A 70 -6.65 -24.70 -16.96
CA ASN A 70 -7.78 -25.44 -16.38
C ASN A 70 -8.86 -24.48 -15.89
N GLU A 71 -9.80 -24.15 -16.78
CA GLU A 71 -10.89 -23.21 -16.50
C GLU A 71 -11.83 -23.73 -15.39
N GLU A 72 -12.09 -25.04 -15.32
CA GLU A 72 -12.94 -25.62 -14.29
C GLU A 72 -12.33 -25.41 -12.89
N ALA A 73 -11.05 -25.73 -12.75
CA ALA A 73 -10.31 -25.49 -11.50
C ALA A 73 -10.26 -24.00 -11.13
N PHE A 74 -9.98 -23.14 -12.11
CA PHE A 74 -9.97 -21.69 -11.88
C PHE A 74 -11.31 -21.21 -11.33
N LEU A 75 -12.41 -21.55 -12.00
CA LEU A 75 -13.75 -21.13 -11.57
C LEU A 75 -14.15 -21.74 -10.21
N ALA A 76 -13.75 -22.98 -9.91
CA ALA A 76 -13.99 -23.58 -8.60
C ALA A 76 -13.21 -22.88 -7.48
N ILE A 77 -11.97 -22.52 -7.74
CA ILE A 77 -11.12 -21.76 -6.80
C ILE A 77 -11.68 -20.34 -6.60
N CYS A 78 -12.11 -19.67 -7.66
CA CYS A 78 -12.76 -18.36 -7.57
C CYS A 78 -14.03 -18.42 -6.70
N ARG A 79 -14.91 -19.44 -6.88
CA ARG A 79 -16.09 -19.59 -6.01
C ARG A 79 -15.73 -19.74 -4.53
N LYS A 80 -14.71 -20.55 -4.20
CA LYS A 80 -14.22 -20.66 -2.81
C LYS A 80 -13.68 -19.33 -2.28
N ARG A 81 -12.98 -18.56 -3.11
CA ARG A 81 -12.46 -17.24 -2.74
C ARG A 81 -13.59 -16.23 -2.54
N GLU A 82 -14.60 -16.25 -3.40
CA GLU A 82 -15.80 -15.43 -3.25
C GLU A 82 -16.53 -15.73 -1.93
N GLU A 83 -16.71 -17.01 -1.56
CA GLU A 83 -17.28 -17.37 -0.26
C GLU A 83 -16.47 -16.79 0.91
N GLN A 84 -15.15 -16.73 0.81
CA GLN A 84 -14.29 -16.08 1.82
C GLN A 84 -14.55 -14.58 1.87
N ILE A 85 -14.62 -13.90 0.72
CA ILE A 85 -14.94 -12.47 0.62
C ILE A 85 -16.27 -12.17 1.33
N TRP A 86 -17.31 -12.95 1.07
CA TRP A 86 -18.64 -12.71 1.64
C TRP A 86 -18.75 -13.01 3.15
N LYS A 87 -17.81 -13.74 3.74
CA LYS A 87 -17.72 -13.97 5.19
C LYS A 87 -17.00 -12.86 5.95
N ILE A 88 -16.25 -12.00 5.27
CA ILE A 88 -15.51 -10.89 5.90
C ILE A 88 -16.48 -9.78 6.33
N ASN A 89 -16.29 -9.23 7.52
CA ASN A 89 -17.06 -8.12 8.06
C ASN A 89 -16.18 -6.97 8.59
N GLU A 90 -14.86 -7.09 8.45
CA GLU A 90 -13.87 -6.10 8.87
C GLU A 90 -13.04 -5.66 7.67
N VAL A 91 -12.85 -4.35 7.49
CA VAL A 91 -12.21 -3.78 6.29
C VAL A 91 -10.77 -4.28 6.11
N GLU A 92 -10.01 -4.36 7.19
CA GLU A 92 -8.60 -4.78 7.17
C GLU A 92 -8.40 -6.17 6.57
N LEU A 93 -9.33 -7.10 6.83
CA LEU A 93 -9.22 -8.48 6.38
C LEU A 93 -9.29 -8.63 4.85
N PHE A 94 -9.93 -7.69 4.13
CA PHE A 94 -9.92 -7.71 2.67
C PHE A 94 -8.50 -7.53 2.12
N PHE A 95 -7.71 -6.64 2.71
CA PHE A 95 -6.35 -6.38 2.25
C PHE A 95 -5.41 -7.57 2.45
N GLY A 96 -5.73 -8.47 3.40
CA GLY A 96 -5.05 -9.76 3.58
C GLY A 96 -5.29 -10.73 2.43
N LEU A 97 -6.45 -10.65 1.74
CA LEU A 97 -6.78 -11.46 0.57
C LEU A 97 -6.19 -10.90 -0.73
N ILE A 98 -5.98 -9.60 -0.80
CA ILE A 98 -5.45 -8.93 -1.99
C ILE A 98 -3.92 -9.06 -2.03
N THR A 99 -3.40 -9.49 -3.18
CA THR A 99 -1.96 -9.59 -3.41
C THR A 99 -1.29 -8.22 -3.37
N LYS A 100 -0.06 -8.17 -2.90
CA LYS A 100 0.66 -6.90 -2.64
C LYS A 100 0.63 -5.89 -3.81
N PRO A 101 0.81 -6.30 -5.09
CA PRO A 101 0.79 -5.37 -6.21
C PRO A 101 -0.55 -4.65 -6.44
N PHE A 102 -1.65 -5.17 -5.88
CA PHE A 102 -2.99 -4.62 -6.08
C PHE A 102 -3.58 -3.93 -4.85
N ARG A 103 -2.87 -3.90 -3.73
CA ARG A 103 -3.40 -3.33 -2.48
C ARG A 103 -3.69 -1.83 -2.58
N LEU A 104 -2.78 -1.04 -3.18
CA LEU A 104 -3.01 0.39 -3.37
C LEU A 104 -4.17 0.65 -4.33
N LEU A 105 -4.29 -0.13 -5.41
CA LEU A 105 -5.44 -0.06 -6.31
C LEU A 105 -6.74 -0.40 -5.58
N PHE A 106 -6.76 -1.46 -4.78
CA PHE A 106 -7.93 -1.84 -4.01
C PHE A 106 -8.32 -0.76 -2.99
N LEU A 107 -7.35 -0.15 -2.31
CA LEU A 107 -7.58 0.99 -1.41
C LEU A 107 -8.19 2.18 -2.17
N LYS A 108 -7.69 2.49 -3.36
CA LYS A 108 -8.22 3.54 -4.24
C LYS A 108 -9.69 3.33 -4.57
N GLU A 109 -10.06 2.11 -4.97
CA GLU A 109 -11.42 1.79 -5.41
C GLU A 109 -12.41 1.66 -4.23
N THR A 110 -11.90 1.38 -3.01
CA THR A 110 -12.76 1.15 -1.83
C THR A 110 -12.80 2.32 -0.85
N LYS A 111 -11.89 3.28 -0.95
CA LYS A 111 -11.74 4.42 -0.04
C LYS A 111 -13.05 5.15 0.27
N GLU A 112 -13.88 5.44 -0.73
CA GLU A 112 -15.13 6.19 -0.55
C GLU A 112 -16.20 5.43 0.24
N PHE A 113 -16.03 4.14 0.45
CA PHE A 113 -16.92 3.26 1.20
C PHE A 113 -16.45 3.03 2.64
N MET A 114 -15.34 3.64 3.04
CA MET A 114 -14.74 3.48 4.36
C MET A 114 -15.06 4.64 5.31
N THR A 115 -15.02 4.34 6.61
CA THR A 115 -14.86 5.39 7.62
C THR A 115 -13.44 5.94 7.56
N GLN A 116 -13.22 7.15 8.12
CA GLN A 116 -11.86 7.70 8.20
C GLN A 116 -10.92 6.81 9.03
N LYS A 117 -11.46 6.15 10.06
CA LYS A 117 -10.70 5.18 10.86
C LYS A 117 -10.23 4.01 10.00
N ASP A 118 -11.17 3.29 9.38
CA ASP A 118 -10.85 2.09 8.58
C ASP A 118 -9.92 2.42 7.41
N PHE A 119 -10.10 3.60 6.80
CA PHE A 119 -9.19 4.08 5.77
C PHE A 119 -7.77 4.32 6.29
N SER A 120 -7.62 4.97 7.46
CA SER A 120 -6.30 5.28 8.03
C SER A 120 -5.56 4.01 8.42
N GLU A 121 -6.25 3.06 9.05
CA GLU A 121 -5.70 1.75 9.40
C GLU A 121 -5.32 0.95 8.14
N SER A 122 -6.17 0.95 7.11
CA SER A 122 -5.89 0.31 5.82
C SER A 122 -4.71 0.97 5.10
N LEU A 123 -4.60 2.29 5.11
CA LEU A 123 -3.47 3.01 4.51
C LEU A 123 -2.15 2.60 5.16
N LYS A 124 -2.11 2.53 6.51
CA LYS A 124 -0.93 2.02 7.24
C LYS A 124 -0.58 0.61 6.78
N PHE A 125 -1.54 -0.32 6.84
CA PHE A 125 -1.33 -1.71 6.45
C PHE A 125 -0.81 -1.84 5.02
N VAL A 126 -1.43 -1.15 4.07
CA VAL A 126 -1.04 -1.18 2.67
C VAL A 126 0.36 -0.60 2.49
N TRP A 127 0.63 0.57 3.07
CA TRP A 127 1.92 1.23 2.96
C TRP A 127 3.07 0.36 3.48
N THR A 128 2.92 -0.19 4.69
CA THR A 128 3.98 -0.96 5.35
C THR A 128 4.15 -2.37 4.77
N SER A 129 3.13 -2.92 4.09
CA SER A 129 3.16 -4.29 3.53
C SER A 129 3.51 -4.36 2.05
N CYS A 130 3.43 -3.27 1.29
CA CYS A 130 3.84 -3.22 -0.12
C CYS A 130 5.36 -3.15 -0.26
N GLU A 131 5.89 -3.77 -1.33
CA GLU A 131 7.34 -3.83 -1.57
C GLU A 131 7.94 -2.48 -2.01
N ASP A 132 7.21 -1.73 -2.83
CA ASP A 132 7.64 -0.42 -3.34
C ASP A 132 6.44 0.49 -3.63
N PRO A 133 5.78 0.99 -2.58
CA PRO A 133 4.61 1.85 -2.75
C PRO A 133 4.93 3.19 -3.43
N ASN A 134 6.22 3.57 -3.50
CA ASN A 134 6.68 4.77 -4.20
C ASN A 134 6.70 4.62 -5.73
N GLN A 135 6.55 3.40 -6.26
CA GLN A 135 6.54 3.10 -7.70
C GLN A 135 5.33 2.23 -8.08
N ASP A 136 4.21 2.43 -7.40
CA ASP A 136 2.98 1.68 -7.70
C ASP A 136 2.46 2.04 -9.10
N PRO A 137 2.13 1.04 -9.93
CA PRO A 137 1.69 1.29 -11.30
C PRO A 137 0.27 1.85 -11.41
N TYR A 138 -0.53 1.77 -10.36
CA TYR A 138 -1.96 2.13 -10.36
C TYR A 138 -2.27 3.42 -9.59
N VAL A 139 -1.39 3.79 -8.65
CA VAL A 139 -1.59 4.94 -7.77
C VAL A 139 -0.32 5.77 -7.71
N ASP A 140 -0.39 6.99 -8.20
CA ASP A 140 0.72 7.92 -8.18
C ASP A 140 1.05 8.42 -6.77
N VAL A 141 2.30 8.82 -6.56
CA VAL A 141 2.81 9.25 -5.24
C VAL A 141 2.07 10.49 -4.71
N ASP A 142 1.64 11.40 -5.56
CA ASP A 142 0.96 12.63 -5.12
C ASP A 142 -0.45 12.29 -4.60
N THR A 143 -1.10 11.29 -5.20
CA THR A 143 -2.34 10.70 -4.66
C THR A 143 -2.09 10.08 -3.28
N ILE A 144 -1.01 9.33 -3.10
CA ILE A 144 -0.65 8.71 -1.81
C ILE A 144 -0.37 9.80 -0.76
N ILE A 145 0.37 10.86 -1.10
CA ILE A 145 0.59 12.02 -0.23
C ILE A 145 -0.75 12.62 0.23
N SER A 146 -1.69 12.80 -0.70
CA SER A 146 -3.02 13.32 -0.36
C SER A 146 -3.76 12.42 0.63
N TRP A 147 -3.64 11.11 0.50
CA TRP A 147 -4.23 10.13 1.42
C TRP A 147 -3.65 10.21 2.82
N PHE A 148 -2.35 10.42 2.96
CA PHE A 148 -1.73 10.65 4.25
C PHE A 148 -2.24 11.95 4.92
N TYR A 149 -2.46 13.02 4.16
CA TYR A 149 -3.09 14.24 4.67
C TYR A 149 -4.55 14.06 5.09
N GLU A 150 -5.30 13.21 4.40
CA GLU A 150 -6.70 12.90 4.68
C GLU A 150 -6.89 11.92 5.83
N SER A 151 -5.85 11.15 6.17
CA SER A 151 -5.90 10.16 7.25
C SER A 151 -5.93 10.82 8.64
N ASP A 152 -6.50 10.12 9.61
CA ASP A 152 -6.41 10.51 11.02
C ASP A 152 -5.17 9.85 11.64
N LYS A 153 -4.24 10.67 12.12
CA LYS A 153 -2.97 10.22 12.69
C LYS A 153 -3.14 9.30 13.90
N ASN A 154 -4.26 9.41 14.64
CA ASN A 154 -4.56 8.54 15.78
C ASN A 154 -4.89 7.09 15.38
N PHE A 155 -5.36 6.88 14.15
CA PHE A 155 -5.63 5.56 13.59
C PHE A 155 -4.54 5.10 12.63
N LEU A 156 -3.81 6.06 12.03
CA LEU A 156 -2.71 5.78 11.11
C LEU A 156 -1.47 5.25 11.85
N MET A 157 -1.16 5.79 13.02
CA MET A 157 0.02 5.43 13.82
C MET A 157 -0.37 4.68 15.09
N GLY A 158 0.46 3.73 15.50
CA GLY A 158 0.35 3.12 16.83
C GLY A 158 0.58 4.14 17.94
N LYS A 159 0.11 3.85 19.16
CA LYS A 159 0.23 4.77 20.30
C LYS A 159 1.67 5.20 20.59
N GLU A 160 2.61 4.26 20.48
CA GLU A 160 4.04 4.50 20.71
C GLU A 160 4.63 5.35 19.58
N GLU A 161 4.29 5.03 18.32
CA GLU A 161 4.71 5.78 17.13
C GLU A 161 4.18 7.22 17.21
N LEU A 162 2.93 7.41 17.57
CA LEU A 162 2.31 8.72 17.73
C LEU A 162 2.98 9.54 18.85
N ALA A 163 3.32 8.90 19.98
CA ALA A 163 4.02 9.54 21.08
C ALA A 163 5.41 10.03 20.65
N VAL A 164 6.17 9.23 19.89
CA VAL A 164 7.47 9.63 19.33
C VAL A 164 7.27 10.76 18.30
N PHE A 165 6.31 10.64 17.40
CA PHE A 165 5.99 11.68 16.43
C PHE A 165 5.71 13.04 17.08
N HIS A 166 5.00 13.08 18.19
CA HIS A 166 4.72 14.33 18.90
C HIS A 166 5.98 14.98 19.53
N GLN A 167 7.01 14.20 19.83
CA GLN A 167 8.27 14.66 20.39
C GLN A 167 9.29 15.12 19.33
N PHE A 168 8.99 14.99 18.04
CA PHE A 168 9.89 15.45 16.99
C PHE A 168 10.18 16.94 17.12
N PRO A 169 11.43 17.37 16.93
CA PRO A 169 11.78 18.79 16.82
C PRO A 169 11.14 19.40 15.57
N GLU A 170 11.16 20.75 15.50
CA GLU A 170 10.58 21.47 14.36
C GLU A 170 11.24 21.13 13.02
N GLU A 171 12.51 20.78 13.03
CA GLU A 171 13.27 20.36 11.86
C GLU A 171 14.05 19.07 12.17
N ILE A 172 14.03 18.13 11.21
CA ILE A 172 14.62 16.80 11.36
C ILE A 172 15.52 16.49 10.17
N ASN A 173 16.74 16.02 10.46
CA ASN A 173 17.59 15.39 9.45
C ASN A 173 17.09 13.98 9.18
N ILE A 174 16.94 13.67 7.91
CA ILE A 174 16.41 12.39 7.42
C ILE A 174 17.30 11.82 6.34
N TYR A 175 17.27 10.50 6.21
CA TYR A 175 18.11 9.73 5.30
C TYR A 175 17.24 8.83 4.45
N ARG A 176 17.60 8.62 3.18
CA ARG A 176 16.96 7.67 2.31
C ARG A 176 18.00 6.82 1.58
N GLY A 177 17.93 5.52 1.78
CA GLY A 177 18.68 4.56 0.98
C GLY A 177 18.01 4.40 -0.39
N VAL A 178 18.73 4.76 -1.44
CA VAL A 178 18.30 4.58 -2.83
C VAL A 178 19.05 3.40 -3.40
N ALA A 179 18.41 2.23 -3.38
CA ALA A 179 18.99 1.03 -3.96
C ALA A 179 18.96 1.09 -5.50
N VAL A 180 19.77 0.26 -6.13
CA VAL A 180 19.81 0.10 -7.58
C VAL A 180 18.40 -0.14 -8.14
N TYR A 181 18.02 0.58 -9.19
CA TYR A 181 16.71 0.56 -9.84
C TYR A 181 15.52 1.06 -9.00
N ARG A 182 15.78 1.70 -7.86
CA ARG A 182 14.71 2.30 -7.04
C ARG A 182 14.55 3.79 -7.31
N ASN A 183 13.31 4.29 -7.16
CA ASN A 183 13.01 5.72 -7.35
C ASN A 183 13.72 6.58 -6.29
N PRO A 184 14.60 7.50 -6.67
CA PRO A 184 15.25 8.40 -5.72
C PRO A 184 14.26 9.37 -5.04
N ASP A 185 13.15 9.73 -5.71
CA ASP A 185 12.20 10.75 -5.26
C ASP A 185 11.03 10.18 -4.46
N GLY A 186 11.23 9.02 -3.83
CA GLY A 186 10.23 8.42 -2.95
C GLY A 186 10.04 9.20 -1.65
N ILE A 187 8.86 9.00 -1.02
CA ILE A 187 8.44 9.71 0.19
C ILE A 187 8.76 8.96 1.50
N SER A 188 9.30 7.74 1.42
CA SER A 188 9.76 6.94 2.56
C SER A 188 11.21 7.28 2.89
N TRP A 189 11.44 7.77 4.11
CA TRP A 189 12.75 8.16 4.64
C TRP A 189 12.94 7.54 6.02
N THR A 190 14.12 7.67 6.62
CA THR A 190 14.38 7.21 8.00
C THR A 190 15.20 8.25 8.78
N MET A 191 15.06 8.22 10.10
CA MET A 191 15.94 9.01 10.99
C MET A 191 17.28 8.32 11.27
N ASP A 192 17.45 7.07 10.87
CA ASP A 192 18.65 6.28 11.13
C ASP A 192 19.49 6.12 9.85
N SER A 193 20.67 6.77 9.84
CA SER A 193 21.59 6.68 8.70
C SER A 193 22.04 5.24 8.40
N LYS A 194 22.16 4.38 9.43
CA LYS A 194 22.55 2.97 9.23
C LYS A 194 21.46 2.18 8.54
N THR A 195 20.21 2.44 8.89
CA THR A 195 19.05 1.87 8.18
C THR A 195 19.04 2.33 6.73
N ALA A 196 19.28 3.61 6.45
CA ALA A 196 19.39 4.11 5.08
C ALA A 196 20.56 3.46 4.30
N GLU A 197 21.72 3.27 4.91
CA GLU A 197 22.84 2.56 4.31
C GLU A 197 22.48 1.12 3.95
N TRP A 198 21.82 0.40 4.86
CA TRP A 198 21.35 -0.95 4.58
C TRP A 198 20.38 -1.01 3.38
N PHE A 199 19.40 -0.08 3.33
CA PHE A 199 18.47 0.00 2.21
C PHE A 199 19.15 0.37 0.89
N ALA A 200 20.17 1.26 0.93
CA ALA A 200 20.92 1.66 -0.25
C ALA A 200 21.62 0.44 -0.90
N HIS A 201 22.26 -0.38 -0.08
CA HIS A 201 23.21 -1.39 -0.56
C HIS A 201 22.66 -2.81 -0.62
N ARG A 202 21.41 -3.06 -0.20
CA ARG A 202 20.82 -4.42 -0.15
C ARG A 202 20.71 -5.12 -1.51
N PHE A 203 20.77 -4.37 -2.61
CA PHE A 203 20.71 -4.91 -3.98
C PHE A 203 21.95 -4.55 -4.81
N ASP A 204 23.04 -4.21 -4.16
CA ASP A 204 24.28 -3.90 -4.85
C ASP A 204 24.76 -5.08 -5.69
N THR A 205 25.31 -4.75 -6.85
CA THR A 205 26.00 -5.68 -7.73
C THR A 205 27.45 -5.24 -7.88
N GLY A 206 28.32 -6.09 -8.44
CA GLY A 206 29.73 -5.73 -8.63
C GLY A 206 29.97 -4.51 -9.55
N LYS A 207 28.92 -3.96 -10.18
CA LYS A 207 29.00 -2.82 -11.12
C LYS A 207 28.10 -1.64 -10.76
N GLN A 208 27.09 -1.86 -9.95
CA GLN A 208 26.08 -0.85 -9.62
C GLN A 208 25.86 -0.84 -8.12
N HIS A 209 25.89 0.34 -7.54
CA HIS A 209 25.76 0.56 -6.11
C HIS A 209 24.62 1.55 -5.85
N GLY A 210 23.87 1.29 -4.81
CA GLY A 210 22.97 2.26 -4.25
C GLY A 210 23.71 3.40 -3.55
N TYR A 211 22.98 4.38 -3.09
CA TYR A 211 23.54 5.52 -2.37
C TYR A 211 22.54 6.05 -1.34
N VAL A 212 23.05 6.78 -0.35
CA VAL A 212 22.22 7.45 0.64
C VAL A 212 22.01 8.90 0.25
N ARG A 213 20.76 9.34 0.24
CA ARG A 213 20.38 10.74 0.20
C ARG A 213 20.22 11.26 1.64
N THR A 214 20.60 12.49 1.86
CA THR A 214 20.43 13.20 3.13
C THR A 214 19.59 14.44 2.90
N GLY A 215 18.61 14.67 3.75
CA GLY A 215 17.76 15.84 3.66
C GLY A 215 17.33 16.34 5.03
N MET A 216 16.67 17.48 5.04
CA MET A 216 16.02 18.07 6.20
C MET A 216 14.58 18.37 5.89
N ILE A 217 13.69 18.07 6.83
CA ILE A 217 12.24 18.29 6.70
C ILE A 217 11.71 19.00 7.95
N ASP A 218 10.78 19.92 7.74
CA ASP A 218 10.01 20.54 8.80
C ASP A 218 8.93 19.54 9.29
N LYS A 219 8.74 19.43 10.60
CA LYS A 219 7.81 18.50 11.24
C LYS A 219 6.38 18.57 10.67
N ARG A 220 5.90 19.76 10.30
CA ARG A 220 4.56 19.94 9.73
C ARG A 220 4.35 19.23 8.38
N HIS A 221 5.44 18.87 7.70
CA HIS A 221 5.44 18.15 6.42
C HIS A 221 5.79 16.67 6.56
N ILE A 222 5.87 16.18 7.80
CA ILE A 222 5.94 14.76 8.11
C ILE A 222 4.51 14.23 8.19
N LEU A 223 4.21 13.28 7.32
CA LEU A 223 2.90 12.69 7.15
C LEU A 223 2.64 11.57 8.14
N ALA A 224 3.65 10.72 8.39
CA ALA A 224 3.58 9.61 9.35
C ALA A 224 4.96 9.22 9.87
N TYR A 225 4.97 8.48 10.98
CA TYR A 225 6.13 7.79 11.53
C TYR A 225 5.77 6.34 11.83
N PHE A 226 6.55 5.38 11.33
CA PHE A 226 6.35 3.95 11.53
C PHE A 226 7.64 3.29 12.03
N ASP A 227 7.55 2.48 13.08
CA ASP A 227 8.71 1.81 13.69
C ASP A 227 8.46 0.33 14.06
N GLU A 228 7.34 -0.25 13.63
CA GLU A 228 7.02 -1.65 13.92
C GLU A 228 8.10 -2.64 13.46
N ARG A 229 8.88 -2.27 12.43
CA ARG A 229 9.99 -3.07 11.90
C ARG A 229 11.37 -2.58 12.37
N GLY A 230 11.43 -1.62 13.29
CA GLY A 230 12.68 -1.01 13.75
C GLY A 230 13.37 -0.13 12.69
N GLU A 231 12.64 0.30 11.66
CA GLU A 231 13.19 1.07 10.53
C GLU A 231 13.16 2.57 10.77
N LYS A 232 12.45 3.04 11.80
CA LYS A 232 12.22 4.46 12.11
C LYS A 232 11.80 5.24 10.87
N GLU A 233 10.85 4.67 10.13
CA GLU A 233 10.41 5.22 8.87
C GLU A 233 9.65 6.53 9.07
N ILE A 234 10.00 7.54 8.29
CA ILE A 234 9.29 8.81 8.18
C ILE A 234 8.71 8.93 6.78
N VAL A 235 7.40 9.08 6.68
CA VAL A 235 6.72 9.41 5.43
C VAL A 235 6.61 10.92 5.33
N ILE A 236 7.05 11.51 4.22
CA ILE A 236 7.13 12.97 4.04
C ILE A 236 6.34 13.45 2.84
N ASP A 237 5.95 14.72 2.86
CA ASP A 237 5.62 15.44 1.64
C ASP A 237 6.90 15.92 0.96
N ARG A 238 7.27 15.25 -0.13
CA ARG A 238 8.52 15.52 -0.88
C ARG A 238 8.64 16.93 -1.42
N ASN A 239 7.52 17.65 -1.57
CA ASN A 239 7.52 19.02 -2.09
C ASN A 239 8.18 20.01 -1.10
N TYR A 240 8.33 19.62 0.16
CA TYR A 240 8.93 20.44 1.22
C TYR A 240 10.28 19.91 1.71
N LEU A 241 10.82 18.90 1.04
CA LEU A 241 12.13 18.36 1.35
C LEU A 241 13.22 19.38 0.98
N ARG A 242 14.10 19.65 1.93
CA ARG A 242 15.38 20.34 1.68
C ARG A 242 16.46 19.29 1.56
N ASP A 243 16.85 18.98 0.35
CA ASP A 243 17.82 17.93 0.00
C ASP A 243 19.24 18.48 0.10
N TYR A 244 20.10 17.79 0.81
CA TYR A 244 21.52 18.04 0.85
C TYR A 244 22.24 16.93 0.09
N ARG A 245 22.76 17.25 -1.06
CA ARG A 245 23.58 16.33 -1.86
C ARG A 245 24.94 16.14 -1.25
#